data_0356c0582b3c4511730917964e80135a
#
_entry.id   0356c0582b3c4511730917964e80135a
#
_cell.length_a   1.000
_cell.length_b   1.000
_cell.length_c   1.000
_cell.angle_alpha   90.00
_cell.angle_beta   90.00
_cell.angle_gamma   90.00
#
_symmetry.space_group_name_H-M   'P 1'
#
loop_
_entity.id
_entity.type
_entity.pdbx_description
1 polymer ?
#
loop_
_entity_poly.entity_id
_entity_poly.type
_entity_poly.pdbx_seq_one_letter_code
_entity_poly.pdbx_strand_id
1 'polypeptide(L)'
;MELFLAMAEKSKILPKNVTGTFYVDETCIDCEVCREIAPANFTRDDKSRKSYVFHQPDNPADQAACQAAIEECPVEAIGSD
;
A
#
# COMPACT_ATOMS: atom_id res chain seq x y z
N MET A 1 3.77 -22.72 -8.15
CA MET A 1 3.82 -22.17 -7.82
C MET A 1 3.88 -21.17 -7.79
N GLU A 2 3.65 -20.56 -7.49
CA GLU A 2 3.60 -19.66 -7.39
C GLU A 2 4.19 -18.83 -7.23
N LEU A 3 4.33 -18.43 -7.50
CA LEU A 3 5.00 -17.67 -7.46
C LEU A 3 4.88 -16.52 -7.00
N PHE A 4 4.36 -15.95 -6.83
CA PHE A 4 4.21 -14.99 -6.40
C PHE A 4 4.64 -14.60 -5.43
N LEU A 5 4.85 -14.93 -5.30
CA LEU A 5 5.69 -14.60 -4.53
C LEU A 5 6.00 -13.22 -4.23
N ALA A 6 6.01 -12.37 -4.98
CA ALA A 6 6.36 -10.99 -4.79
C ALA A 6 5.20 -10.08 -4.46
N MET A 7 4.08 -10.62 -4.06
CA MET A 7 2.89 -9.83 -3.81
C MET A 7 2.63 -9.66 -2.34
N ALA A 8 2.06 -8.50 -1.95
CA ALA A 8 1.64 -8.27 -0.58
C ALA A 8 0.64 -9.36 -0.14
N GLU A 9 0.67 -9.71 1.12
CA GLU A 9 -0.19 -10.76 1.64
C GLU A 9 -1.33 -10.17 2.45
N LYS A 10 -2.54 -10.50 2.06
CA LYS A 10 -3.73 -10.03 2.73
C LYS A 10 -3.79 -10.43 4.20
N SER A 11 -3.25 -11.59 4.52
CA SER A 11 -3.22 -12.05 5.90
C SER A 11 -2.32 -11.19 6.80
N LYS A 12 -1.50 -10.36 6.22
CA LYS A 12 -0.57 -9.49 6.95
C LYS A 12 -0.91 -8.02 6.81
N ILE A 13 -2.15 -7.70 6.45
CA ILE A 13 -2.60 -6.32 6.31
C ILE A 13 -2.44 -5.58 7.63
N LEU A 14 -1.87 -4.38 7.56
CA LEU A 14 -1.76 -3.53 8.74
C LEU A 14 -3.16 -3.09 9.19
N PRO A 15 -3.43 -3.11 10.50
CA PRO A 15 -4.78 -2.84 11.01
C PRO A 15 -5.30 -1.43 10.75
N LYS A 16 -4.41 -0.47 10.50
CA LYS A 16 -4.83 0.90 10.24
C LYS A 16 -5.34 1.14 8.82
N ASN A 17 -5.10 0.20 7.89
CA ASN A 17 -5.64 0.35 6.55
C ASN A 17 -7.17 0.44 6.59
N VAL A 18 -7.73 1.40 5.84
CA VAL A 18 -9.18 1.42 5.68
C VAL A 18 -9.58 0.29 4.74
N THR A 19 -10.74 -0.30 4.99
CA THR A 19 -11.24 -1.41 4.18
C THR A 19 -11.42 -0.99 2.73
N GLY A 20 -10.99 -1.84 1.81
CA GLY A 20 -11.14 -1.59 0.39
C GLY A 20 -10.14 -2.38 -0.44
N THR A 21 -9.99 -1.97 -1.69
CA THR A 21 -9.19 -2.70 -2.66
C THR A 21 -7.70 -2.68 -2.33
N PHE A 22 -7.17 -1.50 -1.99
CA PHE A 22 -5.73 -1.35 -1.77
C PHE A 22 -5.38 -1.48 -0.30
N TYR A 23 -4.19 -2.01 -0.02
CA TYR A 23 -3.73 -2.20 1.36
C TYR A 23 -2.21 -2.23 1.41
N VAL A 24 -1.66 -1.96 2.59
CA VAL A 24 -0.23 -2.10 2.88
C VAL A 24 -0.09 -3.19 3.93
N ASP A 25 0.85 -4.10 3.74
CA ASP A 25 1.06 -5.17 4.72
C ASP A 25 2.25 -4.85 5.63
N GLU A 26 2.53 -5.76 6.56
CA GLU A 26 3.53 -5.50 7.59
C GLU A 26 4.97 -5.52 7.09
N THR A 27 5.21 -5.86 5.82
CA THR A 27 6.57 -5.84 5.27
C THR A 27 7.04 -4.46 4.85
N CYS A 28 6.17 -3.43 4.94
CA CYS A 28 6.53 -2.06 4.62
C CYS A 28 7.77 -1.62 5.40
N ILE A 29 8.72 -0.96 4.70
CA ILE A 29 9.98 -0.51 5.30
C ILE A 29 10.07 1.00 5.43
N ASP A 30 8.93 1.70 5.31
CA ASP A 30 8.86 3.16 5.48
C ASP A 30 9.73 3.91 4.46
N CYS A 31 9.74 3.44 3.21
CA CYS A 31 10.57 4.06 2.17
C CYS A 31 9.97 5.33 1.57
N GLU A 32 8.72 5.66 1.91
CA GLU A 32 8.01 6.88 1.52
C GLU A 32 7.54 6.94 0.06
N VAL A 33 7.90 5.99 -0.78
CA VAL A 33 7.58 6.05 -2.21
C VAL A 33 6.08 6.15 -2.43
N CYS A 34 5.28 5.33 -1.75
CA CYS A 34 3.83 5.35 -1.93
C CYS A 34 3.22 6.68 -1.52
N ARG A 35 3.76 7.29 -0.47
CA ARG A 35 3.25 8.58 0.02
C ARG A 35 3.61 9.72 -0.92
N GLU A 36 4.69 9.58 -1.69
CA GLU A 36 5.06 10.57 -2.69
C GLU A 36 4.23 10.42 -3.95
N ILE A 37 3.92 9.18 -4.33
CA ILE A 37 3.17 8.90 -5.55
C ILE A 37 1.67 9.16 -5.34
N ALA A 38 1.12 8.72 -4.20
CA ALA A 38 -0.31 8.80 -3.95
C ALA A 38 -0.59 9.37 -2.55
N PRO A 39 -0.26 10.64 -2.31
CA PRO A 39 -0.42 11.24 -0.97
C PRO A 39 -1.88 11.35 -0.54
N ALA A 40 -2.82 11.31 -1.47
CA ALA A 40 -4.25 11.35 -1.12
C ALA A 40 -4.74 10.02 -0.54
N ASN A 41 -3.95 8.95 -0.64
CA ASN A 41 -4.39 7.61 -0.28
C ASN A 41 -3.50 6.96 0.77
N PHE A 42 -2.22 7.31 0.81
CA PHE A 42 -1.26 6.72 1.74
C PHE A 42 -0.73 7.74 2.73
N THR A 43 -0.60 7.31 3.98
CA THR A 43 0.03 8.13 5.00
C THR A 43 0.85 7.24 5.92
N ARG A 44 1.57 7.84 6.85
CA ARG A 44 2.48 7.10 7.72
C ARG A 44 1.92 7.01 9.13
N ASP A 45 2.06 5.82 9.72
CA ASP A 45 1.78 5.63 11.14
C ASP A 45 3.09 5.84 11.90
N ASP A 46 3.15 6.90 12.71
CA ASP A 46 4.38 7.25 13.41
C ASP A 46 4.81 6.19 14.43
N LYS A 47 3.86 5.42 14.95
CA LYS A 47 4.19 4.40 15.95
C LYS A 47 4.86 3.19 15.31
N SER A 48 4.27 2.67 14.24
CA SER A 48 4.81 1.48 13.57
C SER A 48 5.88 1.83 12.56
N ARG A 49 5.96 3.09 12.16
CA ARG A 49 6.84 3.57 11.10
C ARG A 49 6.58 2.88 9.78
N LYS A 50 5.30 2.67 9.49
CA LYS A 50 4.87 2.03 8.26
C LYS A 50 3.79 2.87 7.61
N SER A 51 3.73 2.82 6.28
CA SER A 51 2.66 3.47 5.54
C SER A 51 1.39 2.64 5.63
N TYR A 52 0.26 3.28 5.47
CA TYR A 52 -1.01 2.57 5.37
C TYR A 52 -1.97 3.39 4.50
N VAL A 53 -3.00 2.72 4.00
CA VAL A 53 -4.02 3.37 3.18
C VAL A 53 -5.04 4.00 4.11
N PHE A 54 -5.13 5.34 4.10
CA PHE A 54 -6.10 6.04 4.94
C PHE A 54 -7.34 6.46 4.15
N HIS A 55 -7.29 6.37 2.83
CA HIS A 55 -8.41 6.70 1.96
C HIS A 55 -8.29 5.89 0.67
N GLN A 56 -9.29 5.06 0.38
CA GLN A 56 -9.29 4.30 -0.86
C GLN A 56 -9.50 5.25 -2.04
N PRO A 57 -8.87 4.96 -3.20
CA PRO A 57 -9.06 5.83 -4.36
C PRO A 57 -10.49 5.75 -4.86
N ASP A 58 -11.07 6.92 -5.16
CA ASP A 58 -12.46 7.00 -5.61
C ASP A 58 -12.59 7.62 -6.99
N ASN A 59 -11.49 7.80 -7.70
CA ASN A 59 -11.50 8.30 -9.07
C ASN A 59 -10.35 7.67 -9.86
N PRO A 60 -10.40 7.72 -11.21
CA PRO A 60 -9.38 7.05 -12.02
C PRO A 60 -7.96 7.56 -11.79
N ALA A 61 -7.78 8.85 -11.52
CA ALA A 61 -6.45 9.41 -11.29
C ALA A 61 -5.84 8.84 -10.01
N ASP A 62 -6.63 8.75 -8.93
CA ASP A 62 -6.14 8.19 -7.67
C ASP A 62 -5.89 6.69 -7.79
N GLN A 63 -6.74 5.99 -8.55
CA GLN A 63 -6.53 4.55 -8.78
C GLN A 63 -5.22 4.32 -9.51
N ALA A 64 -4.93 5.14 -10.52
CA ALA A 64 -3.67 5.01 -11.25
C ALA A 64 -2.47 5.30 -10.35
N ALA A 65 -2.60 6.28 -9.45
CA ALA A 65 -1.53 6.60 -8.51
C ALA A 65 -1.29 5.44 -7.54
N CYS A 66 -2.35 4.83 -7.03
CA CYS A 66 -2.21 3.68 -6.12
C CYS A 66 -1.58 2.50 -6.86
N GLN A 67 -1.95 2.28 -8.11
CA GLN A 67 -1.35 1.21 -8.91
C GLN A 67 0.13 1.47 -9.14
N ALA A 68 0.51 2.72 -9.41
CA ALA A 68 1.91 3.08 -9.55
C ALA A 68 2.67 2.85 -8.25
N ALA A 69 2.04 3.13 -7.11
CA ALA A 69 2.66 2.89 -5.82
C ALA A 69 2.98 1.42 -5.61
N ILE A 70 2.07 0.52 -6.04
CA ILE A 70 2.32 -0.91 -5.97
C ILE A 70 3.58 -1.27 -6.76
N GLU A 71 3.69 -0.73 -7.98
CA GLU A 71 4.80 -1.07 -8.86
C GLU A 71 6.13 -0.54 -8.37
N GLU A 72 6.10 0.59 -7.66
CA GLU A 72 7.33 1.23 -7.19
C GLU A 72 7.75 0.79 -5.79
N CYS A 73 6.92 0.04 -5.08
CA CYS A 73 7.27 -0.39 -3.72
C CYS A 73 8.40 -1.43 -3.79
N PRO A 74 9.58 -1.12 -3.21
CA PRO A 74 10.74 -2.01 -3.36
C PRO A 74 10.61 -3.33 -2.61
N VAL A 75 9.74 -3.41 -1.62
CA VAL A 75 9.52 -4.65 -0.87
C VAL A 75 8.15 -5.24 -1.15
N GLU A 76 7.42 -4.64 -2.07
CA GLU A 76 6.12 -5.13 -2.52
C GLU A 76 5.13 -5.33 -1.37
N ALA A 77 5.12 -4.37 -0.46
CA ALA A 77 4.24 -4.41 0.71
C ALA A 77 2.83 -3.89 0.41
N ILE A 78 2.58 -3.36 -0.80
CA ILE A 78 1.30 -2.80 -1.18
C ILE A 78 0.62 -3.75 -2.15
N GLY A 79 -0.64 -4.04 -1.88
CA GLY A 79 -1.39 -4.95 -2.73
C GLY A 79 -2.77 -4.42 -3.07
N SER A 80 -3.45 -5.15 -3.95
CA SER A 80 -4.82 -4.83 -4.33
C SER A 80 -5.59 -6.13 -4.50
N ASP A 81 -6.88 -6.04 -4.19
CA ASP A 81 -7.78 -7.18 -4.36
C ASP A 81 -8.12 -7.41 -5.83
#